data_79295a75e61075747c39a083c2288ca4
#
_entry.id   79295a75e61075747c39a083c2288ca4
#
_cell.length_a   1.000
_cell.length_b   1.000
_cell.length_c   1.000
_cell.angle_alpha   90.00
_cell.angle_beta   90.00
_cell.angle_gamma   90.00
#
_symmetry.space_group_name_H-M   'P 1'
#
loop_
_entity.id
_entity.type
_entity.pdbx_description
1 polymer ?
#
loop_
_entity_poly.entity_id
_entity_poly.type
_entity_poly.pdbx_seq_one_letter_code
_entity_poly.pdbx_strand_id
1 'polypeptide(L)' 'MTLKNQSRLGFGTKILNHKTNEIGLLIYTWDNTFADGVVPFATCVDQDGHKYNIEMDNISPIED' A
#
# COMPACT_ATOMS: atom_id res chain seq x y z
N MET A 1 14.06 -13.77 -13.70
CA MET A 1 13.55 -13.52 -13.67
C MET A 1 12.95 -12.83 -13.37
N THR A 2 12.92 -12.52 -13.37
CA THR A 2 12.31 -11.99 -13.22
C THR A 2 11.52 -11.46 -12.93
N LEU A 3 11.47 -11.33 -12.66
CA LEU A 3 10.64 -11.03 -12.44
C LEU A 3 9.92 -10.31 -12.20
N LYS A 4 9.77 -10.01 -12.19
CA LYS A 4 9.14 -9.34 -12.15
C LYS A 4 8.31 -8.94 -11.68
N ASN A 5 7.86 -9.07 -11.42
CA ASN A 5 6.98 -8.60 -11.17
C ASN A 5 6.73 -7.80 -10.57
N GLN A 6 7.00 -7.76 -10.54
CA GLN A 6 7.01 -6.82 -10.18
C GLN A 6 6.43 -5.60 -9.97
N SER A 7 6.17 -5.17 -10.48
CA SER A 7 5.30 -4.04 -10.37
C SER A 7 4.26 -4.19 -9.28
N ARG A 8 4.22 -5.31 -8.72
CA ARG A 8 3.25 -5.63 -7.68
C ARG A 8 3.75 -5.17 -6.32
N LEU A 9 2.88 -4.53 -5.55
CA LEU A 9 3.22 -4.11 -4.21
C LEU A 9 3.18 -5.31 -3.28
N GLY A 10 4.25 -5.54 -2.58
CA GLY A 10 4.34 -6.65 -1.66
C GLY A 10 4.79 -6.20 -0.29
N PHE A 11 4.85 -7.15 0.62
CA PHE A 11 5.28 -6.89 1.99
C PHE A 11 6.64 -6.18 2.01
N GLY A 12 6.72 -5.11 2.77
CA GLY A 12 7.97 -4.38 2.92
C GLY A 12 8.24 -3.34 1.85
N THR A 13 7.32 -3.20 0.89
CA THR A 13 7.49 -2.18 -0.14
C THR A 13 7.36 -0.80 0.49
N LYS A 14 8.33 0.05 0.20
CA LYS A 14 8.29 1.44 0.65
C LYS A 14 7.27 2.19 -0.19
N ILE A 15 6.36 2.89 0.46
CA ILE A 15 5.29 3.58 -0.25
C ILE A 15 5.19 5.02 0.22
N LEU A 16 4.62 5.85 -0.65
CA LEU A 16 4.27 7.21 -0.30
C LEU A 16 2.76 7.27 -0.08
N ASN A 17 2.37 7.78 1.07
CA ASN A 17 0.97 8.00 1.42
C ASN A 17 0.58 9.38 0.91
N HIS A 18 -0.29 9.42 -0.10
CA HIS A 18 -0.65 10.69 -0.74
C HIS A 18 -1.54 11.55 0.13
N LYS A 19 -2.19 10.97 1.13
CA LYS A 19 -3.07 11.74 2.01
C LYS A 19 -2.29 12.51 3.06
N THR A 20 -1.18 11.96 3.52
CA THR A 20 -0.36 12.60 4.55
C THR A 20 0.97 13.08 4.01
N ASN A 21 1.33 12.63 2.79
CA ASN A 21 2.61 12.93 2.16
C ASN A 21 3.78 12.34 2.92
N GLU A 22 3.55 11.22 3.60
CA GLU A 22 4.56 10.56 4.40
C GLU A 22 4.92 9.22 3.81
N ILE A 23 6.12 8.75 4.14
CA ILE A 23 6.62 7.47 3.69
C ILE A 23 6.24 6.42 4.71
N GLY A 24 5.81 5.26 4.22
CA GLY A 24 5.51 4.12 5.08
C GLY A 24 5.94 2.83 4.42
N LEU A 25 5.65 1.73 5.08
CA LEU A 25 5.93 0.41 4.56
C LEU A 25 4.63 -0.37 4.41
N LEU A 26 4.51 -1.04 3.29
CA LEU A 26 3.34 -1.88 3.02
C LEU A 26 3.49 -3.19 3.77
N ILE A 27 2.43 -3.59 4.47
CA ILE A 27 2.41 -4.88 5.16
C ILE A 27 1.68 -5.90 4.30
N TYR A 28 0.44 -5.60 3.91
CA TYR A 28 -0.31 -6.46 3.00
C TYR A 28 -1.42 -5.66 2.35
N THR A 29 -2.01 -6.27 1.33
CA THR A 29 -3.15 -5.67 0.64
C THR A 29 -4.36 -6.60 0.79
N TRP A 30 -5.54 -6.03 0.65
CA TRP A 30 -6.78 -6.79 0.79
C TRP A 30 -7.89 -6.04 0.07
N ASP A 31 -8.97 -6.76 -0.20
CA ASP A 31 -10.11 -6.18 -0.90
C ASP A 31 -11.23 -5.94 0.10
N ASN A 32 -11.87 -4.78 -0.02
CA ASN A 32 -13.05 -4.46 0.77
C ASN A 32 -14.25 -4.43 -0.17
N THR A 33 -15.26 -5.23 0.14
CA THR A 33 -16.42 -5.37 -0.73
C THR A 33 -17.53 -4.46 -0.25
N PHE A 34 -17.98 -3.58 -1.14
CA PHE A 34 -19.09 -2.69 -0.88
C PHE A 34 -20.27 -3.07 -1.77
N ALA A 35 -21.40 -2.45 -1.55
CA ALA A 35 -22.61 -2.76 -2.31
C ALA A 35 -22.42 -2.53 -3.81
N ASP A 36 -21.63 -1.53 -4.17
CA ASP A 36 -21.46 -1.15 -5.56
C ASP A 36 -20.07 -1.51 -6.10
N GLY A 37 -19.35 -2.40 -5.43
CA GLY A 37 -18.08 -2.85 -5.97
C GLY A 37 -17.06 -3.20 -4.92
N VAL A 38 -15.87 -3.52 -5.40
CA VAL A 38 -14.74 -3.92 -4.57
C VAL A 38 -13.68 -2.83 -4.64
N VAL A 39 -13.20 -2.40 -3.48
CA VAL A 39 -12.16 -1.39 -3.38
C VAL A 39 -10.93 -2.03 -2.74
N PRO A 40 -9.78 -2.01 -3.43
CA PRO A 40 -8.57 -2.56 -2.85
C PRO A 40 -7.98 -1.62 -1.81
N PHE A 41 -7.59 -2.19 -0.69
CA PHE A 41 -6.98 -1.47 0.43
C PHE A 41 -5.60 -2.02 0.71
N ALA A 42 -4.84 -1.25 1.44
CA ALA A 42 -3.53 -1.68 1.94
C ALA A 42 -3.45 -1.40 3.43
N THR A 43 -2.76 -2.28 4.13
CA THR A 43 -2.39 -2.04 5.51
C THR A 43 -0.92 -1.70 5.54
N CYS A 44 -0.59 -0.54 6.08
CA CYS A 44 0.76 -0.02 6.08
C CYS A 44 1.16 0.35 7.51
N VAL A 45 2.44 0.61 7.67
CA VAL A 45 2.97 1.09 8.95
C VAL A 45 3.75 2.36 8.69
N ASP A 46 3.54 3.37 9.55
CA ASP A 46 4.25 4.63 9.40
C ASP A 46 5.61 4.55 10.09
N GLN A 47 6.33 5.67 10.08
CA GLN A 47 7.70 5.70 10.60
C GLN A 47 7.74 5.58 12.12
N ASP A 48 6.61 5.79 12.78
CA ASP A 48 6.51 5.63 14.23
C ASP A 48 6.05 4.23 14.61
N GLY A 49 5.81 3.37 13.64
CA GLY A 49 5.39 2.01 13.90
C GLY A 49 3.90 1.82 14.04
N HIS A 50 3.11 2.81 13.67
CA HIS A 50 1.66 2.71 13.76
C HIS A 50 1.09 2.15 12.47
N LYS A 51 0.22 1.15 12.59
CA LYS A 51 -0.45 0.57 11.44
C LYS A 51 -1.66 1.41 11.06
N TYR A 52 -1.94 1.45 9.76
CA TYR A 52 -3.13 2.13 9.26
C TYR A 52 -3.59 1.45 7.98
N ASN A 53 -4.87 1.62 7.67
CA ASN A 53 -5.46 1.10 6.45
C ASN A 53 -5.73 2.27 5.51
N ILE A 54 -5.48 2.06 4.22
CA ILE A 54 -5.63 3.12 3.25
C ILE A 54 -5.99 2.48 1.91
N GLU A 55 -6.77 3.20 1.11
CA GLU A 55 -7.08 2.72 -0.24
C GLU A 55 -5.82 2.69 -1.08
N MET A 56 -5.72 1.66 -1.91
CA MET A 56 -4.54 1.51 -2.78
C MET A 56 -4.32 2.71 -3.69
N ASP A 57 -5.40 3.40 -4.07
CA ASP A 57 -5.28 4.57 -4.93
C ASP A 57 -4.58 5.73 -4.24
N ASN A 58 -4.43 5.69 -2.94
CA ASN A 58 -3.83 6.77 -2.18
C ASN A 58 -2.38 6.52 -1.82
N ILE A 59 -1.80 5.45 -2.34
CA ILE A 59 -0.40 5.16 -2.11
C ILE A 59 0.30 4.85 -3.42
N SER A 60 1.60 5.07 -3.46
CA SER A 60 2.45 4.73 -4.59
C SER A 60 3.73 4.10 -4.09
N PRO A 61 4.28 3.13 -4.82
CA PRO A 61 5.58 2.61 -4.44
C PRO A 61 6.66 3.66 -4.67
N ILE A 62 7.64 3.66 -3.80
CA ILE A 62 8.80 4.53 -3.94
C ILE A 62 9.95 3.66 -4.43
N GLU A 63 10.54 4.05 -5.54
CA GLU A 63 11.67 3.34 -6.10
C GLU A 63 12.93 4.13 -5.89
N ASP A 64 13.98 3.42 -5.56
CA ASP A 64 15.28 4.05 -5.36
C ASP A 64 16.10 4.16 -6.64
#